data_c2761156bfceb44361c14c003c7c1ae4
#
_entry.id   c2761156bfceb44361c14c003c7c1ae4
#
_cell.length_a   1.000
_cell.length_b   1.000
_cell.length_c   1.000
_cell.angle_alpha   90.00
_cell.angle_beta   90.00
_cell.angle_gamma   90.00
#
_symmetry.space_group_name_H-M   'P 1'
#
loop_
_entity.id
_entity.type
_entity.pdbx_description
1 polymer ?
#
loop_
_entity_poly.entity_id
_entity_poly.type
_entity_poly.pdbx_seq_one_letter_code
_entity_poly.pdbx_strand_id
1 'polypeptide(L)'
;MLNTINSNPNTLWQPVGKHGAGKKSNFNPMQGINAPIVLKGDALVSGALRLPGGGMLNAHVFKADSFTPETPVMLVKGTNTCGSPFEVEVNINSLNKNSLSFIEMFALDGYITAGTGNTSGIARAAGQALFHSDIAADGFTKFDILPALKEALAMHRQNGNWEAAVWMNSIIDSFMNHFAHR
;
A
#
# COMPACT_ATOMS: atom_id res chain seq x y z
N MET A 1 -27.33 20.36 17.59
CA MET A 1 -26.07 20.86 17.06
C MET A 1 -25.25 19.64 16.66
N LEU A 2 -25.16 19.37 15.36
CA LEU A 2 -24.39 18.21 14.83
C LEU A 2 -22.96 18.67 14.63
N ASN A 3 -22.02 18.07 15.36
CA ASN A 3 -20.59 18.25 15.14
C ASN A 3 -20.19 17.52 13.87
N THR A 4 -19.88 18.29 12.85
CA THR A 4 -19.28 17.81 11.59
C THR A 4 -17.85 17.37 11.89
N ILE A 5 -17.58 16.08 11.88
CA ILE A 5 -16.21 15.54 11.90
C ILE A 5 -15.63 15.77 10.51
N ASN A 6 -14.76 16.75 10.42
CA ASN A 6 -14.00 17.05 9.21
C ASN A 6 -12.86 16.02 9.06
N SER A 7 -13.17 14.85 8.49
CA SER A 7 -12.18 13.84 8.17
C SER A 7 -11.51 14.22 6.84
N ASN A 8 -10.38 14.92 6.94
CA ASN A 8 -9.53 15.20 5.78
C ASN A 8 -8.86 13.88 5.33
N PRO A 9 -9.21 13.30 4.18
CA PRO A 9 -8.67 12.01 3.73
C PRO A 9 -7.19 12.06 3.30
N ASN A 10 -6.59 13.26 3.29
CA ASN A 10 -5.24 13.46 2.75
C ASN A 10 -4.08 13.27 3.76
N THR A 11 -4.35 12.88 5.01
CA THR A 11 -3.31 12.87 6.06
C THR A 11 -2.57 11.55 6.24
N LEU A 12 -2.95 10.46 5.55
CA LEU A 12 -2.38 9.12 5.79
C LEU A 12 -1.30 8.66 4.81
N TRP A 13 -1.13 9.38 3.69
CA TRP A 13 -0.12 9.01 2.69
C TRP A 13 0.66 10.24 2.25
N GLN A 14 1.92 10.33 2.66
CA GLN A 14 2.86 11.25 2.07
C GLN A 14 3.97 10.44 1.36
N PRO A 15 4.32 10.79 0.12
CA PRO A 15 5.54 10.28 -0.49
C PRO A 15 6.70 10.76 0.38
N VAL A 16 7.61 9.84 0.71
CA VAL A 16 8.84 10.21 1.42
C VAL A 16 9.70 11.02 0.46
N GLY A 17 9.54 12.34 0.53
CA GLY A 17 10.41 13.29 -0.18
C GLY A 17 11.83 13.13 0.33
N LYS A 18 12.82 13.37 -0.54
CA LYS A 18 14.24 13.48 -0.19
C LYS A 18 14.41 14.54 0.91
N HIS A 19 14.43 14.11 2.17
CA HIS A 19 14.81 14.97 3.27
C HIS A 19 16.30 14.85 3.49
N GLY A 20 16.98 15.98 3.28
CA GLY A 20 18.36 16.20 3.68
C GLY A 20 18.54 15.92 5.16
N ALA A 21 19.73 15.44 5.52
CA ALA A 21 20.17 15.10 6.86
C ALA A 21 19.74 16.17 7.90
N GLY A 22 18.95 15.77 8.89
CA GLY A 22 18.73 16.65 10.03
C GLY A 22 17.51 16.29 10.89
N LYS A 23 17.83 15.69 12.03
CA LYS A 23 17.11 15.52 13.29
C LYS A 23 16.53 14.14 13.54
N LYS A 24 17.22 13.43 14.47
CA LYS A 24 16.75 12.24 15.14
C LYS A 24 15.40 12.52 15.81
N SER A 25 14.32 11.95 15.31
CA SER A 25 13.08 11.88 16.05
C SER A 25 13.25 10.83 17.16
N ASN A 26 13.11 11.25 18.43
CA ASN A 26 13.01 10.33 19.54
C ASN A 26 11.67 9.60 19.46
N PHE A 27 11.65 8.50 18.72
CA PHE A 27 10.58 7.52 18.80
C PHE A 27 10.88 6.62 19.99
N ASN A 28 10.07 6.73 21.04
CA ASN A 28 10.18 5.90 22.22
C ASN A 28 9.41 4.59 21.94
N PRO A 29 10.09 3.44 21.73
CA PRO A 29 9.37 2.19 21.49
C PRO A 29 8.74 1.75 22.81
N MET A 30 7.43 1.49 22.81
CA MET A 30 6.77 0.73 23.85
C MET A 30 7.54 -0.59 24.07
N GLN A 31 7.99 -0.81 25.28
CA GLN A 31 8.65 -2.04 25.69
C GLN A 31 7.68 -3.22 25.54
N GLY A 32 8.00 -4.13 24.67
CA GLY A 32 7.29 -5.40 24.53
C GLY A 32 7.57 -6.03 23.18
N ILE A 33 8.68 -6.76 23.10
CA ILE A 33 8.98 -7.75 22.05
C ILE A 33 9.30 -7.15 20.67
N ASN A 34 10.50 -7.41 20.22
CA ASN A 34 11.06 -7.43 18.86
C ASN A 34 12.13 -6.39 18.58
N ALA A 35 13.20 -6.90 18.03
CA ALA A 35 14.31 -6.12 17.51
C ALA A 35 13.75 -5.02 16.57
N PRO A 36 14.29 -3.80 16.65
CA PRO A 36 13.85 -2.73 15.77
C PRO A 36 14.08 -3.15 14.32
N ILE A 37 13.05 -2.97 13.48
CA ILE A 37 13.21 -3.14 12.03
C ILE A 37 14.23 -2.10 11.59
N VAL A 38 15.43 -2.56 11.24
CA VAL A 38 16.48 -1.70 10.72
C VAL A 38 16.12 -1.38 9.26
N LEU A 39 15.58 -0.19 9.03
CA LEU A 39 15.34 0.33 7.68
C LEU A 39 16.70 0.73 7.10
N LYS A 40 17.26 -0.09 6.21
CA LYS A 40 18.45 0.25 5.43
C LYS A 40 18.00 0.94 4.15
N GLY A 41 18.34 2.21 4.00
CA GLY A 41 18.03 3.01 2.80
C GLY A 41 16.70 3.77 2.89
N ASP A 42 16.42 4.57 1.85
CA ASP A 42 15.17 5.32 1.72
C ASP A 42 14.08 4.41 1.18
N ALA A 43 12.98 4.28 1.91
CA ALA A 43 11.82 3.56 1.44
C ALA A 43 11.20 4.26 0.23
N LEU A 44 10.88 3.51 -0.82
CA LEU A 44 10.18 4.00 -1.99
C LEU A 44 8.72 4.35 -1.67
N VAL A 45 8.10 3.49 -0.86
CA VAL A 45 6.75 3.68 -0.35
C VAL A 45 6.75 3.29 1.13
N SER A 46 6.04 4.07 1.93
CA SER A 46 5.77 3.75 3.34
C SER A 46 4.32 4.05 3.64
N GLY A 47 3.65 3.15 4.32
CA GLY A 47 2.25 3.34 4.66
C GLY A 47 1.75 2.44 5.76
N ALA A 48 0.65 2.89 6.35
CA ALA A 48 -0.17 2.12 7.28
C ALA A 48 -1.55 1.93 6.66
N LEU A 49 -2.03 0.70 6.62
CA LEU A 49 -3.30 0.34 6.04
C LEU A 49 -4.17 -0.37 7.09
N ARG A 50 -5.35 0.18 7.34
CA ARG A 50 -6.35 -0.53 8.12
C ARG A 50 -7.01 -1.58 7.25
N LEU A 51 -6.89 -2.84 7.64
CA LEU A 51 -7.44 -3.95 6.88
C LEU A 51 -8.87 -4.29 7.33
N PRO A 52 -9.64 -4.99 6.48
CA PRO A 52 -10.89 -5.61 6.89
C PRO A 52 -10.65 -6.44 8.17
N GLY A 53 -11.56 -6.35 9.16
CA GLY A 53 -11.34 -6.95 10.47
C GLY A 53 -10.63 -6.07 11.50
N GLY A 54 -10.19 -4.86 11.12
CA GLY A 54 -9.76 -3.79 12.04
C GLY A 54 -8.28 -3.76 12.40
N GLY A 55 -7.48 -4.72 11.95
CA GLY A 55 -6.03 -4.71 12.18
C GLY A 55 -5.30 -3.65 11.32
N MET A 56 -4.12 -3.23 11.79
CA MET A 56 -3.24 -2.30 11.07
C MET A 56 -2.06 -3.06 10.45
N LEU A 57 -1.90 -2.93 9.14
CA LEU A 57 -0.73 -3.37 8.41
C LEU A 57 0.18 -2.16 8.17
N ASN A 58 1.40 -2.18 8.69
CA ASN A 58 2.41 -1.17 8.37
C ASN A 58 3.40 -1.79 7.39
N ALA A 59 3.69 -1.10 6.30
CA ALA A 59 4.60 -1.60 5.27
C ALA A 59 5.54 -0.49 4.78
N HIS A 60 6.79 -0.87 4.53
CA HIS A 60 7.83 -0.06 3.92
C HIS A 60 8.43 -0.86 2.78
N VAL A 61 8.54 -0.25 1.60
CA VAL A 61 8.98 -0.92 0.38
C VAL A 61 10.32 -0.38 -0.06
N PHE A 62 11.24 -1.29 -0.36
CA PHE A 62 12.59 -1.01 -0.83
C PHE A 62 12.86 -1.83 -2.10
N LYS A 63 13.89 -1.46 -2.85
CA LYS A 63 14.48 -2.42 -3.79
C LYS A 63 15.23 -3.47 -3.00
N ALA A 64 15.03 -4.75 -3.32
CA ALA A 64 15.85 -5.82 -2.75
C ALA A 64 17.30 -5.71 -3.27
N ASP A 65 18.24 -6.31 -2.55
CA ASP A 65 19.64 -6.37 -2.99
C ASP A 65 19.77 -7.13 -4.34
N SER A 66 18.82 -8.04 -4.61
CA SER A 66 18.71 -8.82 -5.85
C SER A 66 17.98 -8.07 -6.98
N PHE A 67 17.55 -6.82 -6.79
CA PHE A 67 16.79 -6.07 -7.78
C PHE A 67 17.61 -5.83 -9.05
N THR A 68 17.06 -6.25 -10.20
CA THR A 68 17.49 -5.81 -11.54
C THR A 68 16.29 -5.35 -12.37
N PRO A 69 16.47 -4.55 -13.43
CA PRO A 69 15.35 -4.17 -14.31
C PRO A 69 14.64 -5.38 -14.93
N GLU A 70 15.38 -6.45 -15.24
CA GLU A 70 14.87 -7.69 -15.84
C GLU A 70 14.18 -8.59 -14.81
N THR A 71 14.64 -8.53 -13.55
CA THR A 71 14.10 -9.31 -12.44
C THR A 71 13.84 -8.35 -11.26
N PRO A 72 12.77 -7.56 -11.35
CA PRO A 72 12.47 -6.56 -10.33
C PRO A 72 11.94 -7.23 -9.06
N VAL A 73 12.80 -7.35 -8.05
CA VAL A 73 12.44 -7.87 -6.73
C VAL A 73 12.34 -6.69 -5.76
N MET A 74 11.18 -6.56 -5.12
CA MET A 74 10.93 -5.56 -4.09
C MET A 74 10.97 -6.22 -2.72
N LEU A 75 11.56 -5.53 -1.75
CA LEU A 75 11.61 -5.94 -0.37
C LEU A 75 10.56 -5.17 0.43
N VAL A 76 9.59 -5.86 1.01
CA VAL A 76 8.54 -5.28 1.86
C VAL A 76 8.81 -5.66 3.30
N LYS A 77 9.00 -4.67 4.15
CA LYS A 77 9.20 -4.84 5.60
C LYS A 77 8.12 -4.11 6.36
N GLY A 78 7.71 -4.66 7.50
CA GLY A 78 6.69 -3.99 8.29
C GLY A 78 6.24 -4.75 9.51
N THR A 79 5.03 -4.42 9.97
CA THR A 79 4.33 -5.16 11.02
C THR A 79 2.96 -5.59 10.51
N ASN A 80 2.60 -6.84 10.74
CA ASN A 80 1.29 -7.38 10.39
C ASN A 80 0.19 -6.87 11.35
N THR A 81 -1.04 -7.29 11.13
CA THR A 81 -2.21 -6.90 11.91
C THR A 81 -2.15 -7.27 13.40
N CYS A 82 -1.28 -8.22 13.77
CA CYS A 82 -1.02 -8.62 15.15
C CYS A 82 0.19 -7.89 15.77
N GLY A 83 0.80 -6.94 15.04
CA GLY A 83 2.00 -6.23 15.48
C GLY A 83 3.30 -7.02 15.31
N SER A 84 3.26 -8.23 14.74
CA SER A 84 4.46 -9.03 14.48
C SER A 84 5.23 -8.49 13.27
N PRO A 85 6.57 -8.38 13.35
CA PRO A 85 7.38 -7.91 12.22
C PRO A 85 7.37 -8.95 11.10
N PHE A 86 7.49 -8.47 9.87
CA PHE A 86 7.69 -9.31 8.69
C PHE A 86 8.69 -8.68 7.73
N GLU A 87 9.30 -9.52 6.90
CA GLU A 87 10.16 -9.16 5.80
C GLU A 87 9.90 -10.13 4.65
N VAL A 88 9.51 -9.62 3.48
CA VAL A 88 9.11 -10.43 2.32
C VAL A 88 9.71 -9.85 1.05
N GLU A 89 10.39 -10.68 0.26
CA GLU A 89 10.77 -10.35 -1.11
C GLU A 89 9.66 -10.72 -2.08
N VAL A 90 9.31 -9.80 -2.96
CA VAL A 90 8.26 -9.94 -3.95
C VAL A 90 8.85 -9.73 -5.35
N ASN A 91 8.89 -10.78 -6.15
CA ASN A 91 9.23 -10.67 -7.56
C ASN A 91 8.04 -10.11 -8.33
N ILE A 92 8.19 -8.90 -8.85
CA ILE A 92 7.13 -8.19 -9.56
C ILE A 92 6.68 -8.95 -10.80
N ASN A 93 7.61 -9.64 -11.50
CA ASN A 93 7.27 -10.42 -12.68
C ASN A 93 6.41 -11.66 -12.38
N SER A 94 6.36 -12.13 -11.14
CA SER A 94 5.55 -13.29 -10.73
C SER A 94 4.14 -12.93 -10.27
N LEU A 95 3.80 -11.65 -10.20
CA LEU A 95 2.49 -11.20 -9.72
C LEU A 95 1.37 -11.65 -10.66
N ASN A 96 0.26 -12.11 -10.07
CA ASN A 96 -0.95 -12.46 -10.79
C ASN A 96 -2.04 -11.40 -10.51
N LYS A 97 -2.47 -10.67 -11.55
CA LYS A 97 -3.48 -9.59 -11.44
C LYS A 97 -4.80 -10.02 -10.78
N ASN A 98 -5.16 -11.29 -10.90
CA ASN A 98 -6.41 -11.84 -10.37
C ASN A 98 -6.23 -12.45 -8.96
N SER A 99 -5.02 -12.40 -8.39
CA SER A 99 -4.73 -13.00 -7.09
C SER A 99 -3.52 -12.32 -6.44
N LEU A 100 -3.75 -11.22 -5.74
CA LEU A 100 -2.75 -10.41 -5.04
C LEU A 100 -3.06 -10.31 -3.55
N SER A 101 -2.02 -10.30 -2.73
CA SER A 101 -2.10 -9.91 -1.32
C SER A 101 -1.85 -8.40 -1.16
N PHE A 102 -2.16 -7.83 0.01
CA PHE A 102 -1.81 -6.43 0.30
C PHE A 102 -0.29 -6.20 0.26
N ILE A 103 0.51 -7.18 0.71
CA ILE A 103 1.97 -7.11 0.64
C ILE A 103 2.44 -7.00 -0.83
N GLU A 104 1.86 -7.79 -1.74
CA GLU A 104 2.17 -7.73 -3.16
C GLU A 104 1.70 -6.42 -3.80
N MET A 105 0.57 -5.84 -3.36
CA MET A 105 0.12 -4.54 -3.81
C MET A 105 1.06 -3.42 -3.34
N PHE A 106 1.57 -3.47 -2.10
CA PHE A 106 2.61 -2.54 -1.64
C PHE A 106 3.89 -2.67 -2.46
N ALA A 107 4.34 -3.90 -2.76
CA ALA A 107 5.50 -4.13 -3.61
C ALA A 107 5.30 -3.52 -5.01
N LEU A 108 4.11 -3.69 -5.59
CA LEU A 108 3.74 -3.11 -6.88
C LEU A 108 3.74 -1.58 -6.83
N ASP A 109 3.17 -0.96 -5.78
CA ASP A 109 3.23 0.49 -5.55
C ASP A 109 4.68 0.98 -5.49
N GLY A 110 5.57 0.27 -4.79
CA GLY A 110 6.99 0.59 -4.72
C GLY A 110 7.69 0.49 -6.06
N TYR A 111 7.39 -0.54 -6.84
CA TYR A 111 7.94 -0.72 -8.19
C TYR A 111 7.53 0.41 -9.14
N ILE A 112 6.23 0.76 -9.17
CA ILE A 112 5.72 1.86 -9.98
C ILE A 112 6.35 3.18 -9.55
N THR A 113 6.45 3.41 -8.23
CA THR A 113 7.10 4.62 -7.68
C THR A 113 8.58 4.71 -8.09
N ALA A 114 9.30 3.57 -8.08
CA ALA A 114 10.70 3.54 -8.52
C ALA A 114 10.88 3.91 -9.98
N GLY A 115 9.91 3.59 -10.84
CA GLY A 115 9.94 3.90 -12.27
C GLY A 115 9.43 5.29 -12.62
N THR A 116 8.44 5.80 -11.89
CA THR A 116 7.73 7.04 -12.25
C THR A 116 8.00 8.22 -11.31
N GLY A 117 8.53 7.96 -10.12
CA GLY A 117 8.63 8.94 -9.04
C GLY A 117 7.30 9.24 -8.32
N ASN A 118 6.19 8.67 -8.77
CA ASN A 118 4.85 8.89 -8.22
C ASN A 118 4.26 7.59 -7.64
N THR A 119 3.69 7.67 -6.45
CA THR A 119 3.02 6.54 -5.82
C THR A 119 1.69 6.25 -6.52
N SER A 120 1.48 5.00 -6.95
CA SER A 120 0.23 4.58 -7.59
C SER A 120 -0.94 4.51 -6.60
N GLY A 121 -0.69 4.05 -5.37
CA GLY A 121 -1.70 3.96 -4.31
C GLY A 121 -2.66 2.77 -4.44
N ILE A 122 -2.24 1.71 -5.13
CA ILE A 122 -3.05 0.49 -5.35
C ILE A 122 -3.42 -0.16 -4.00
N ALA A 123 -2.45 -0.35 -3.09
CA ALA A 123 -2.69 -0.93 -1.77
C ALA A 123 -3.71 -0.10 -0.96
N ARG A 124 -3.61 1.24 -1.01
CA ARG A 124 -4.56 2.14 -0.36
C ARG A 124 -5.97 2.01 -0.94
N ALA A 125 -6.09 2.02 -2.27
CA ALA A 125 -7.37 1.88 -2.95
C ALA A 125 -8.03 0.53 -2.62
N ALA A 126 -7.24 -0.54 -2.59
CA ALA A 126 -7.68 -1.87 -2.18
C ALA A 126 -8.23 -1.88 -0.75
N GLY A 127 -7.51 -1.28 0.20
CA GLY A 127 -7.96 -1.17 1.59
C GLY A 127 -9.27 -0.39 1.74
N GLN A 128 -9.44 0.68 0.97
CA GLN A 128 -10.69 1.45 0.97
C GLN A 128 -11.85 0.66 0.35
N ALA A 129 -11.63 0.00 -0.80
CA ALA A 129 -12.65 -0.77 -1.49
C ALA A 129 -13.13 -1.98 -0.65
N LEU A 130 -12.25 -2.59 0.14
CA LEU A 130 -12.53 -3.77 0.94
C LEU A 130 -12.87 -3.47 2.40
N PHE A 131 -12.90 -2.21 2.82
CA PHE A 131 -13.05 -1.85 4.24
C PHE A 131 -14.31 -2.44 4.90
N HIS A 132 -15.38 -2.63 4.15
CA HIS A 132 -16.64 -3.21 4.61
C HIS A 132 -16.85 -4.66 4.13
N SER A 133 -15.81 -5.31 3.57
CA SER A 133 -15.92 -6.69 3.12
C SER A 133 -15.68 -7.67 4.28
N ASP A 134 -16.25 -8.88 4.15
CA ASP A 134 -16.00 -9.98 5.09
C ASP A 134 -14.67 -10.71 4.80
N ILE A 135 -13.86 -10.19 3.91
CA ILE A 135 -12.55 -10.77 3.59
C ILE A 135 -11.64 -10.57 4.79
N ALA A 136 -11.32 -11.65 5.49
CA ALA A 136 -10.31 -11.64 6.55
C ALA A 136 -8.95 -11.32 5.91
N ALA A 137 -8.42 -10.15 6.19
CA ALA A 137 -7.16 -9.72 5.61
C ALA A 137 -6.10 -9.65 6.71
N ASP A 138 -5.15 -10.56 6.63
CA ASP A 138 -3.92 -10.58 7.43
C ASP A 138 -2.77 -9.81 6.75
N GLY A 139 -3.02 -9.32 5.53
CA GLY A 139 -2.04 -8.69 4.64
C GLY A 139 -1.39 -9.67 3.65
N PHE A 140 -1.46 -10.98 3.89
CA PHE A 140 -0.80 -12.02 3.09
C PHE A 140 -1.79 -12.86 2.27
N THR A 141 -3.05 -12.96 2.69
CA THR A 141 -4.11 -13.66 1.94
C THR A 141 -4.31 -12.99 0.59
N LYS A 142 -4.36 -13.81 -0.47
CA LYS A 142 -4.52 -13.34 -1.85
C LYS A 142 -5.99 -13.33 -2.27
N PHE A 143 -6.34 -12.32 -3.04
CA PHE A 143 -7.71 -12.16 -3.57
C PHE A 143 -7.68 -11.38 -4.90
N ASP A 144 -8.78 -11.44 -5.66
CA ASP A 144 -8.99 -10.60 -6.83
C ASP A 144 -9.52 -9.24 -6.38
N ILE A 145 -8.71 -8.19 -6.55
CA ILE A 145 -9.05 -6.83 -6.12
C ILE A 145 -9.85 -6.06 -7.17
N LEU A 146 -9.74 -6.43 -8.44
CA LEU A 146 -10.30 -5.64 -9.53
C LEU A 146 -11.83 -5.47 -9.46
N PRO A 147 -12.62 -6.49 -9.09
CA PRO A 147 -14.06 -6.31 -8.87
C PRO A 147 -14.37 -5.26 -7.81
N ALA A 148 -13.68 -5.29 -6.66
CA ALA A 148 -13.92 -4.35 -5.56
C ALA A 148 -13.52 -2.91 -5.93
N LEU A 149 -12.43 -2.71 -6.67
CA LEU A 149 -12.04 -1.39 -7.17
C LEU A 149 -13.09 -0.82 -8.14
N LYS A 150 -13.64 -1.65 -9.04
CA LYS A 150 -14.69 -1.25 -10.00
C LYS A 150 -16.00 -0.91 -9.28
N GLU A 151 -16.36 -1.67 -8.25
CA GLU A 151 -17.54 -1.39 -7.43
C GLU A 151 -17.38 -0.06 -6.68
N ALA A 152 -16.23 0.16 -6.02
CA ALA A 152 -15.93 1.42 -5.35
C ALA A 152 -15.98 2.62 -6.32
N LEU A 153 -15.45 2.47 -7.54
CA LEU A 153 -15.54 3.47 -8.59
C LEU A 153 -17.02 3.78 -8.95
N ALA A 154 -17.83 2.74 -9.11
CA ALA A 154 -19.27 2.92 -9.41
C ALA A 154 -19.99 3.64 -8.27
N MET A 155 -19.71 3.29 -7.01
CA MET A 155 -20.27 3.96 -5.82
C MET A 155 -19.89 5.45 -5.78
N HIS A 156 -18.62 5.79 -6.03
CA HIS A 156 -18.18 7.19 -6.07
C HIS A 156 -18.93 8.00 -7.14
N ARG A 157 -19.12 7.42 -8.33
CA ARG A 157 -19.88 8.06 -9.42
C ARG A 157 -21.34 8.26 -9.05
N GLN A 158 -21.99 7.25 -8.47
CA GLN A 158 -23.40 7.33 -8.06
C GLN A 158 -23.63 8.38 -6.97
N ASN A 159 -22.69 8.54 -6.06
CA ASN A 159 -22.74 9.52 -4.97
C ASN A 159 -22.27 10.93 -5.39
N GLY A 160 -21.93 11.15 -6.65
CA GLY A 160 -21.46 12.44 -7.15
C GLY A 160 -20.05 12.83 -6.63
N ASN A 161 -19.30 11.89 -6.07
CA ASN A 161 -17.93 12.12 -5.60
C ASN A 161 -16.95 11.95 -6.77
N TRP A 162 -16.93 12.94 -7.65
CA TRP A 162 -16.18 12.90 -8.90
C TRP A 162 -14.66 12.88 -8.69
N GLU A 163 -14.15 13.56 -7.69
CA GLU A 163 -12.72 13.56 -7.37
C GLU A 163 -12.23 12.14 -7.00
N ALA A 164 -12.95 11.48 -6.08
CA ALA A 164 -12.65 10.11 -5.71
C ALA A 164 -12.84 9.13 -6.89
N ALA A 165 -13.84 9.36 -7.75
CA ALA A 165 -14.06 8.54 -8.95
C ALA A 165 -12.89 8.68 -9.95
N VAL A 166 -12.41 9.90 -10.20
CA VAL A 166 -11.24 10.14 -11.08
C VAL A 166 -10.00 9.47 -10.49
N TRP A 167 -9.75 9.65 -9.19
CA TRP A 167 -8.63 8.99 -8.51
C TRP A 167 -8.73 7.47 -8.61
N MET A 168 -9.88 6.87 -8.29
CA MET A 168 -10.08 5.42 -8.35
C MET A 168 -9.89 4.88 -9.77
N ASN A 169 -10.39 5.61 -10.78
CA ASN A 169 -10.18 5.24 -12.18
C ASN A 169 -8.68 5.24 -12.54
N SER A 170 -7.92 6.26 -12.12
CA SER A 170 -6.47 6.31 -12.37
C SER A 170 -5.71 5.15 -11.73
N ILE A 171 -6.16 4.67 -10.55
CA ILE A 171 -5.61 3.49 -9.89
C ILE A 171 -5.87 2.23 -10.73
N ILE A 172 -7.12 2.05 -11.20
CA ILE A 172 -7.50 0.91 -12.04
C ILE A 172 -6.68 0.91 -13.33
N ASP A 173 -6.54 2.06 -13.97
CA ASP A 173 -5.76 2.21 -15.20
C ASP A 173 -4.28 1.89 -14.96
N SER A 174 -3.67 2.41 -13.89
CA SER A 174 -2.30 2.11 -13.51
C SER A 174 -2.07 0.61 -13.26
N PHE A 175 -3.00 0.01 -12.51
CA PHE A 175 -2.99 -1.43 -12.24
C PHE A 175 -3.08 -2.25 -13.53
N MET A 176 -4.06 -1.96 -14.40
CA MET A 176 -4.28 -2.69 -15.64
C MET A 176 -3.12 -2.52 -16.62
N ASN A 177 -2.58 -1.30 -16.76
CA ASN A 177 -1.45 -1.01 -17.65
C ASN A 177 -0.20 -1.80 -17.24
N HIS A 178 0.05 -1.96 -15.93
CA HIS A 178 1.18 -2.75 -15.45
C HIS A 178 1.11 -4.21 -15.96
N PHE A 179 -0.08 -4.81 -16.00
CA PHE A 179 -0.27 -6.20 -16.45
C PHE A 179 -0.53 -6.35 -17.97
N ALA A 180 -0.79 -5.27 -18.69
CA ALA A 180 -1.04 -5.31 -20.14
C ALA A 180 0.24 -5.42 -20.98
N HIS A 181 1.37 -5.01 -20.42
CA HIS A 181 2.68 -4.97 -21.12
C HIS A 181 3.60 -6.13 -20.73
N ARG A 182 3.06 -7.22 -20.23
CA ARG A 182 3.76 -8.44 -19.86
C ARG A 182 3.45 -9.61 -20.77
#